data_cb2515cd065c6b735e0067c51aba985c
#
_entry.id   cb2515cd065c6b735e0067c51aba985c
#
_cell.length_a   1.000
_cell.length_b   1.000
_cell.length_c   1.000
_cell.angle_alpha   90.00
_cell.angle_beta   90.00
_cell.angle_gamma   90.00
#
_symmetry.space_group_name_H-M   'P 1'
#
loop_
_entity.id
_entity.type
_entity.pdbx_description
1 polymer ?
#
loop_
_entity_poly.entity_id
_entity_poly.type
_entity_poly.pdbx_seq_one_letter_code
_entity_poly.pdbx_strand_id
1 'polypeptide(L)'
;MINVPHILLAAGASRRMGEPKQLLRWGNKRLIQFQIENILNTTKRLYVILGAHADLIEPFLIGYDIELIRFNEWESGMGGSLAFGVKYIKNSLSNLDGILISLIDQPLVLTSHYLKMRNIFEKNKKQIIASESDMGWAGVPILFDVFYFDQIMTLTGEKGARVILKKNMENATLINAGNSLVDMDTPNIYKKLFSKFSPR
;
A
#
# COMPACT_ATOMS: atom_id res chain seq x y z
N MET A 1 -21.56 9.04 -0.01
CA MET A 1 -20.10 9.15 0.23
C MET A 1 -19.40 8.04 -0.55
N ILE A 2 -18.24 8.31 -1.13
CA ILE A 2 -17.41 7.31 -1.82
C ILE A 2 -16.77 6.40 -0.78
N ASN A 3 -16.94 5.08 -0.93
CA ASN A 3 -16.45 4.06 0.00
C ASN A 3 -15.22 3.34 -0.58
N VAL A 4 -14.05 3.88 -0.33
CA VAL A 4 -12.75 3.38 -0.78
C VAL A 4 -11.84 3.15 0.44
N PRO A 5 -11.82 1.94 1.02
CA PRO A 5 -10.83 1.58 2.05
C PRO A 5 -9.41 1.62 1.49
N HIS A 6 -8.42 1.65 2.39
CA HIS A 6 -7.00 1.65 2.06
C HIS A 6 -6.33 0.39 2.60
N ILE A 7 -5.58 -0.31 1.76
CA ILE A 7 -4.69 -1.41 2.15
C ILE A 7 -3.26 -0.90 2.19
N LEU A 8 -2.60 -1.06 3.34
CA LEU A 8 -1.15 -0.98 3.48
C LEU A 8 -0.56 -2.38 3.49
N LEU A 9 0.16 -2.76 2.42
CA LEU A 9 0.85 -4.03 2.34
C LEU A 9 2.17 -3.97 3.12
N ALA A 10 2.28 -4.74 4.19
CA ALA A 10 3.43 -4.81 5.10
C ALA A 10 3.81 -6.26 5.47
N ALA A 11 3.41 -7.26 4.65
CA ALA A 11 3.59 -8.68 4.94
C ALA A 11 5.01 -9.23 4.64
N GLY A 12 5.83 -8.49 3.90
CA GLY A 12 7.12 -8.97 3.40
C GLY A 12 8.19 -9.17 4.49
N ALA A 13 9.05 -10.18 4.30
CA ALA A 13 10.10 -10.58 5.24
C ALA A 13 11.33 -9.66 5.28
N SER A 14 11.42 -8.66 4.42
CA SER A 14 12.54 -7.70 4.39
C SER A 14 13.94 -8.35 4.27
N ARG A 15 14.07 -9.47 3.55
CA ARG A 15 15.29 -10.30 3.51
C ARG A 15 16.56 -9.53 3.16
N ARG A 16 16.49 -8.56 2.23
CA ARG A 16 17.63 -7.71 1.81
C ARG A 16 18.01 -6.66 2.85
N MET A 17 17.11 -6.35 3.78
CA MET A 17 17.36 -5.39 4.87
C MET A 17 18.09 -6.04 6.06
N GLY A 18 17.95 -7.35 6.26
CA GLY A 18 18.46 -8.06 7.44
C GLY A 18 17.62 -7.87 8.69
N GLU A 19 16.66 -6.96 8.69
CA GLU A 19 15.71 -6.69 9.77
C GLU A 19 14.37 -6.24 9.20
N PRO A 20 13.25 -6.34 9.96
CA PRO A 20 11.94 -5.89 9.51
C PRO A 20 11.93 -4.41 9.13
N LYS A 21 11.77 -4.08 7.83
CA LYS A 21 11.72 -2.69 7.38
C LYS A 21 10.62 -1.89 8.06
N GLN A 22 9.54 -2.54 8.43
CA GLN A 22 8.40 -1.95 9.16
C GLN A 22 8.82 -1.31 10.48
N LEU A 23 9.83 -1.88 11.16
CA LEU A 23 10.33 -1.44 12.46
C LEU A 23 11.52 -0.49 12.37
N LEU A 24 12.03 -0.20 11.19
CA LEU A 24 13.08 0.79 11.00
C LEU A 24 12.64 2.16 11.52
N ARG A 25 13.58 2.90 12.07
CA ARG A 25 13.32 4.27 12.52
C ARG A 25 13.04 5.20 11.33
N TRP A 26 11.98 6.02 11.44
CA TRP A 26 11.66 7.07 10.47
C TRP A 26 11.24 8.33 11.23
N GLY A 27 12.14 9.28 11.30
CA GLY A 27 12.02 10.39 12.25
C GLY A 27 12.09 9.89 13.71
N ASN A 28 11.10 10.26 14.50
CA ASN A 28 10.94 9.85 15.91
C ASN A 28 10.08 8.59 16.10
N LYS A 29 9.63 7.95 15.01
CA LYS A 29 8.70 6.79 15.01
C LYS A 29 9.30 5.61 14.27
N ARG A 30 8.58 4.47 14.28
CA ARG A 30 8.82 3.35 13.38
C ARG A 30 8.20 3.66 12.00
N LEU A 31 8.79 3.12 10.95
CA LEU A 31 8.31 3.33 9.58
C LEU A 31 6.82 3.00 9.43
N ILE A 32 6.37 1.90 10.01
CA ILE A 32 4.97 1.49 9.93
C ILE A 32 4.03 2.48 10.61
N GLN A 33 4.41 3.04 11.76
CA GLN A 33 3.64 4.06 12.47
C GLN A 33 3.53 5.34 11.63
N PHE A 34 4.64 5.77 11.05
CA PHE A 34 4.67 6.93 10.16
C PHE A 34 3.74 6.75 8.95
N GLN A 35 3.80 5.59 8.30
CA GLN A 35 2.94 5.29 7.15
C GLN A 35 1.45 5.21 7.53
N ILE A 36 1.12 4.59 8.66
CA ILE A 36 -0.24 4.52 9.17
C ILE A 36 -0.82 5.92 9.41
N GLU A 37 -0.10 6.78 10.12
CA GLU A 37 -0.54 8.15 10.40
C GLU A 37 -0.72 8.97 9.12
N ASN A 38 0.21 8.83 8.18
CA ASN A 38 0.13 9.48 6.88
C ASN A 38 -1.13 9.08 6.10
N ILE A 39 -1.52 7.79 6.16
CA ILE A 39 -2.71 7.27 5.52
C ILE A 39 -3.99 7.64 6.28
N LEU A 40 -4.00 7.57 7.60
CA LEU A 40 -5.16 7.90 8.44
C LEU A 40 -5.63 9.35 8.27
N ASN A 41 -4.75 10.26 7.83
CA ASN A 41 -5.13 11.61 7.42
C ASN A 41 -6.00 11.65 6.14
N THR A 42 -6.18 10.53 5.44
CA THR A 42 -6.95 10.45 4.19
C THR A 42 -8.18 9.55 4.29
N THR A 43 -8.23 8.67 5.27
CA THR A 43 -9.33 7.70 5.45
C THR A 43 -9.42 7.21 6.89
N LYS A 44 -10.63 6.86 7.32
CA LYS A 44 -10.87 6.13 8.57
C LYS A 44 -10.92 4.61 8.40
N ARG A 45 -10.70 4.10 7.18
CA ARG A 45 -10.77 2.66 6.86
C ARG A 45 -9.43 2.20 6.32
N LEU A 46 -8.50 1.97 7.24
CA LEU A 46 -7.17 1.47 6.94
C LEU A 46 -7.03 0.01 7.39
N TYR A 47 -6.66 -0.84 6.45
CA TYR A 47 -6.33 -2.25 6.63
C TYR A 47 -4.83 -2.45 6.45
N VAL A 48 -4.18 -2.98 7.47
CA VAL A 48 -2.74 -3.27 7.43
C VAL A 48 -2.54 -4.77 7.33
N ILE A 49 -1.92 -5.22 6.25
CA ILE A 49 -1.65 -6.65 6.03
C ILE A 49 -0.25 -6.97 6.53
N LEU A 50 -0.17 -7.77 7.59
CA LEU A 50 1.05 -8.26 8.18
C LEU A 50 1.29 -9.73 7.80
N GLY A 51 2.56 -10.14 7.79
CA GLY A 51 2.98 -11.51 7.48
C GLY A 51 4.19 -11.94 8.30
N ALA A 52 5.37 -11.99 7.68
CA ALA A 52 6.60 -12.59 8.23
C ALA A 52 6.97 -12.16 9.66
N HIS A 53 6.67 -10.97 10.06
CA HIS A 53 7.10 -10.40 11.36
C HIS A 53 5.91 -9.84 12.16
N ALA A 54 4.71 -10.39 11.96
CA ALA A 54 3.48 -9.88 12.58
C ALA A 54 3.61 -9.72 14.10
N ASP A 55 4.09 -10.74 14.80
CA ASP A 55 4.24 -10.72 16.26
C ASP A 55 5.20 -9.64 16.78
N LEU A 56 6.22 -9.29 15.99
CA LEU A 56 7.17 -8.23 16.34
C LEU A 56 6.60 -6.83 16.05
N ILE A 57 5.69 -6.72 15.07
CA ILE A 57 5.18 -5.43 14.58
C ILE A 57 3.94 -4.99 15.36
N GLU A 58 3.02 -5.90 15.65
CA GLU A 58 1.72 -5.60 16.26
C GLU A 58 1.79 -4.80 17.57
N PRO A 59 2.75 -5.04 18.49
CA PRO A 59 2.86 -4.25 19.71
C PRO A 59 3.01 -2.74 19.47
N PHE A 60 3.59 -2.34 18.32
CA PHE A 60 3.76 -0.94 17.95
C PHE A 60 2.50 -0.31 17.33
N LEU A 61 1.46 -1.10 17.09
CA LEU A 61 0.23 -0.68 16.42
C LEU A 61 -0.96 -0.56 17.38
N ILE A 62 -0.75 -0.87 18.66
CA ILE A 62 -1.77 -0.71 19.71
C ILE A 62 -2.16 0.77 19.80
N GLY A 63 -3.48 1.04 19.77
CA GLY A 63 -4.04 2.39 19.89
C GLY A 63 -4.27 3.13 18.55
N TYR A 64 -3.85 2.57 17.41
CA TYR A 64 -4.23 3.09 16.11
C TYR A 64 -5.63 2.58 15.70
N ASP A 65 -6.45 3.45 15.10
CA ASP A 65 -7.77 3.10 14.54
C ASP A 65 -7.60 2.44 13.16
N ILE A 66 -7.15 1.18 13.19
CA ILE A 66 -6.84 0.38 11.99
C ILE A 66 -7.35 -1.04 12.16
N GLU A 67 -7.53 -1.74 11.06
CA GLU A 67 -7.78 -3.17 11.07
C GLU A 67 -6.55 -3.96 10.65
N LEU A 68 -6.06 -4.85 11.53
CA LEU A 68 -4.91 -5.70 11.27
C LEU A 68 -5.38 -7.02 10.67
N ILE A 69 -4.76 -7.39 9.54
CA ILE A 69 -5.00 -8.65 8.85
C ILE A 69 -3.69 -9.44 8.86
N ARG A 70 -3.68 -10.58 9.56
CA ARG A 70 -2.54 -11.52 9.51
C ARG A 70 -2.69 -12.44 8.30
N PHE A 71 -1.69 -12.45 7.45
CA PHE A 71 -1.61 -13.37 6.31
C PHE A 71 -0.46 -14.35 6.54
N ASN A 72 -0.80 -15.56 6.99
CA ASN A 72 0.19 -16.58 7.37
C ASN A 72 0.91 -17.17 6.14
N GLU A 73 0.28 -17.15 4.97
CA GLU A 73 0.87 -17.63 3.71
C GLU A 73 1.68 -16.56 2.97
N TRP A 74 2.29 -15.63 3.70
CA TRP A 74 3.04 -14.50 3.15
C TRP A 74 4.16 -14.91 2.18
N GLU A 75 4.70 -16.12 2.31
CA GLU A 75 5.70 -16.70 1.39
C GLU A 75 5.13 -16.93 -0.03
N SER A 76 3.81 -16.96 -0.17
CA SER A 76 3.14 -16.98 -1.48
C SER A 76 3.31 -15.67 -2.26
N GLY A 77 3.99 -14.67 -1.70
CA GLY A 77 4.37 -13.43 -2.36
C GLY A 77 3.35 -12.30 -2.22
N MET A 78 3.69 -11.16 -2.83
CA MET A 78 2.90 -9.92 -2.75
C MET A 78 1.48 -10.10 -3.32
N GLY A 79 1.33 -10.84 -4.42
CA GLY A 79 0.05 -11.10 -5.04
C GLY A 79 -0.90 -11.83 -4.12
N GLY A 80 -0.41 -12.87 -3.42
CA GLY A 80 -1.19 -13.61 -2.43
C GLY A 80 -1.65 -12.73 -1.27
N SER A 81 -0.74 -11.92 -0.72
CA SER A 81 -1.07 -10.97 0.36
C SER A 81 -2.16 -9.97 -0.05
N LEU A 82 -2.06 -9.42 -1.28
CA LEU A 82 -3.04 -8.48 -1.81
C LEU A 82 -4.39 -9.14 -2.06
N ALA A 83 -4.40 -10.32 -2.72
CA ALA A 83 -5.62 -11.07 -3.00
C ALA A 83 -6.38 -11.41 -1.70
N PHE A 84 -5.65 -11.86 -0.68
CA PHE A 84 -6.20 -12.16 0.64
C PHE A 84 -6.84 -10.92 1.28
N GLY A 85 -6.14 -9.78 1.29
CA GLY A 85 -6.64 -8.55 1.86
C GLY A 85 -7.89 -8.03 1.17
N VAL A 86 -7.93 -8.05 -0.16
CA VAL A 86 -9.12 -7.62 -0.92
C VAL A 86 -10.30 -8.55 -0.67
N LYS A 87 -10.07 -9.88 -0.61
CA LYS A 87 -11.10 -10.87 -0.28
C LYS A 87 -11.67 -10.64 1.12
N TYR A 88 -10.81 -10.38 2.10
CA TYR A 88 -11.22 -10.08 3.48
C TYR A 88 -12.12 -8.84 3.52
N ILE A 89 -11.70 -7.74 2.91
CA ILE A 89 -12.45 -6.48 2.88
C ILE A 89 -13.78 -6.63 2.15
N LYS A 90 -13.80 -7.33 1.00
CA LYS A 90 -15.02 -7.60 0.23
C LYS A 90 -16.06 -8.38 1.04
N ASN A 91 -15.61 -9.29 1.91
CA ASN A 91 -16.49 -10.09 2.77
C ASN A 91 -16.95 -9.32 4.03
N SER A 92 -16.15 -8.36 4.50
CA SER A 92 -16.42 -7.61 5.74
C SER A 92 -17.24 -6.34 5.52
N LEU A 93 -17.20 -5.76 4.31
CA LEU A 93 -17.84 -4.50 3.99
C LEU A 93 -18.83 -4.62 2.82
N SER A 94 -19.96 -3.94 2.95
CA SER A 94 -20.91 -3.74 1.86
C SER A 94 -20.67 -2.39 1.14
N ASN A 95 -21.19 -2.29 -0.09
CA ASN A 95 -21.21 -1.05 -0.88
C ASN A 95 -19.83 -0.42 -1.09
N LEU A 96 -18.83 -1.25 -1.42
CA LEU A 96 -17.52 -0.78 -1.81
C LEU A 96 -17.56 -0.16 -3.21
N ASP A 97 -16.94 1.02 -3.35
CA ASP A 97 -16.78 1.69 -4.64
C ASP A 97 -15.40 1.39 -5.27
N GLY A 98 -14.38 1.11 -4.46
CA GLY A 98 -13.02 0.83 -4.89
C GLY A 98 -12.10 0.49 -3.73
N ILE A 99 -10.79 0.39 -4.01
CA ILE A 99 -9.74 0.14 -3.01
C ILE A 99 -8.45 0.87 -3.37
N LEU A 100 -7.85 1.55 -2.40
CA LEU A 100 -6.52 2.15 -2.54
C LEU A 100 -5.48 1.23 -1.91
N ILE A 101 -4.39 0.97 -2.61
CA ILE A 101 -3.33 0.05 -2.20
C ILE A 101 -2.01 0.82 -2.13
N SER A 102 -1.27 0.67 -1.04
CA SER A 102 0.08 1.20 -0.86
C SER A 102 1.04 0.17 -0.27
N LEU A 103 2.33 0.46 -0.34
CA LEU A 103 3.41 -0.38 0.18
C LEU A 103 4.10 0.29 1.36
N ILE A 104 4.54 -0.52 2.31
CA ILE A 104 5.28 -0.05 3.50
C ILE A 104 6.64 0.57 3.15
N ASP A 105 7.24 0.17 2.04
CA ASP A 105 8.62 0.53 1.66
C ASP A 105 8.73 1.79 0.79
N GLN A 106 7.63 2.53 0.61
CA GLN A 106 7.61 3.81 -0.11
C GLN A 106 7.40 4.99 0.85
N PRO A 107 8.37 5.32 1.73
CA PRO A 107 8.19 6.30 2.80
C PRO A 107 8.01 7.74 2.32
N LEU A 108 8.33 8.03 1.08
CA LEU A 108 8.22 9.37 0.52
C LEU A 108 6.85 9.67 -0.09
N VAL A 109 5.96 8.67 -0.18
CA VAL A 109 4.57 8.89 -0.59
C VAL A 109 3.79 9.46 0.59
N LEU A 110 3.36 10.71 0.48
CA LEU A 110 2.72 11.45 1.56
C LEU A 110 1.20 11.58 1.39
N THR A 111 0.52 12.03 2.44
CA THR A 111 -0.92 12.30 2.51
C THR A 111 -1.46 13.02 1.27
N SER A 112 -0.74 14.03 0.78
CA SER A 112 -1.17 14.84 -0.39
C SER A 112 -1.33 14.01 -1.66
N HIS A 113 -0.49 12.98 -1.86
CA HIS A 113 -0.58 12.09 -3.02
C HIS A 113 -1.83 11.20 -2.93
N TYR A 114 -2.08 10.58 -1.77
CA TYR A 114 -3.28 9.78 -1.55
C TYR A 114 -4.57 10.60 -1.70
N LEU A 115 -4.58 11.86 -1.22
CA LEU A 115 -5.72 12.76 -1.39
C LEU A 115 -5.95 13.10 -2.88
N LYS A 116 -4.89 13.36 -3.67
CA LYS A 116 -5.03 13.55 -5.12
C LYS A 116 -5.69 12.35 -5.79
N MET A 117 -5.25 11.13 -5.47
CA MET A 117 -5.83 9.90 -6.02
C MET A 117 -7.32 9.77 -5.67
N ARG A 118 -7.70 10.03 -4.42
CA ARG A 118 -9.09 9.96 -3.95
C ARG A 118 -9.99 11.01 -4.59
N ASN A 119 -9.47 12.22 -4.79
CA ASN A 119 -10.24 13.34 -5.30
C ASN A 119 -10.65 13.21 -6.77
N ILE A 120 -9.87 12.47 -7.57
CA ILE A 120 -10.18 12.25 -9.00
C ILE A 120 -10.89 10.93 -9.25
N PHE A 121 -11.14 10.13 -8.20
CA PHE A 121 -11.82 8.86 -8.35
C PHE A 121 -13.31 9.04 -8.57
N GLU A 122 -13.82 8.45 -9.65
CA GLU A 122 -15.22 8.38 -9.99
C GLU A 122 -15.69 6.92 -9.94
N LYS A 123 -16.63 6.63 -9.06
CA LYS A 123 -17.17 5.28 -8.92
C LYS A 123 -17.95 4.80 -10.15
N ASN A 124 -17.97 3.50 -10.36
CA ASN A 124 -18.68 2.84 -11.47
C ASN A 124 -18.17 3.22 -12.87
N LYS A 125 -16.94 3.70 -12.97
CA LYS A 125 -16.28 4.06 -14.23
C LYS A 125 -15.22 3.06 -14.66
N LYS A 126 -15.06 1.94 -13.93
CA LYS A 126 -13.97 0.96 -14.12
C LYS A 126 -12.60 1.64 -14.10
N GLN A 127 -12.47 2.69 -13.32
CA GLN A 127 -11.28 3.53 -13.29
C GLN A 127 -10.15 2.84 -12.52
N ILE A 128 -8.94 3.01 -13.02
CA ILE A 128 -7.69 2.73 -12.31
C ILE A 128 -6.95 4.05 -12.17
N ILE A 129 -6.57 4.43 -10.95
CA ILE A 129 -5.71 5.59 -10.71
C ILE A 129 -4.38 5.07 -10.20
N ALA A 130 -3.31 5.24 -10.96
CA ALA A 130 -1.99 4.73 -10.61
C ALA A 130 -0.97 5.87 -10.47
N SER A 131 0.01 5.64 -9.61
CA SER A 131 1.14 6.55 -9.45
C SER A 131 2.16 6.33 -10.56
N GLU A 132 2.67 7.43 -11.14
CA GLU A 132 3.71 7.42 -12.16
C GLU A 132 5.01 8.03 -11.61
N SER A 133 6.11 7.34 -11.83
CA SER A 133 7.45 7.80 -11.50
C SER A 133 8.02 8.67 -12.63
N ASP A 134 8.90 9.63 -12.29
CA ASP A 134 9.69 10.39 -13.26
C ASP A 134 10.55 9.50 -14.17
N MET A 135 10.73 8.23 -13.82
CA MET A 135 11.44 7.22 -14.63
C MET A 135 10.52 6.53 -15.67
N GLY A 136 9.27 6.97 -15.82
CA GLY A 136 8.34 6.47 -16.83
C GLY A 136 7.69 5.12 -16.52
N TRP A 137 7.71 4.64 -15.27
CA TRP A 137 6.94 3.47 -14.87
C TRP A 137 5.77 3.85 -13.97
N ALA A 138 4.69 3.08 -14.06
CA ALA A 138 3.50 3.27 -13.23
C ALA A 138 3.22 2.05 -12.33
N GLY A 139 2.61 2.30 -11.18
CA GLY A 139 2.29 1.25 -10.21
C GLY A 139 1.65 1.77 -8.92
N VAL A 140 2.03 1.12 -7.82
CA VAL A 140 1.57 1.44 -6.46
C VAL A 140 2.26 2.71 -5.95
N PRO A 141 1.55 3.61 -5.24
CA PRO A 141 0.13 3.51 -4.84
C PRO A 141 -0.83 3.48 -6.02
N ILE A 142 -1.87 2.67 -5.87
CA ILE A 142 -2.85 2.47 -6.93
C ILE A 142 -4.27 2.33 -6.35
N LEU A 143 -5.23 2.99 -6.97
CA LEU A 143 -6.63 2.89 -6.63
C LEU A 143 -7.38 2.17 -7.75
N PHE A 144 -8.10 1.13 -7.40
CA PHE A 144 -8.94 0.38 -8.31
C PHE A 144 -10.43 0.60 -8.00
N ASP A 145 -11.24 0.76 -9.03
CA ASP A 145 -12.69 0.59 -8.95
C ASP A 145 -13.04 -0.86 -8.51
N VAL A 146 -14.16 -1.03 -7.83
CA VAL A 146 -14.66 -2.33 -7.36
C VAL A 146 -14.76 -3.37 -8.49
N PHE A 147 -14.91 -2.94 -9.73
CA PHE A 147 -14.92 -3.79 -10.93
C PHE A 147 -13.70 -4.71 -11.02
N TYR A 148 -12.55 -4.31 -10.48
CA TYR A 148 -11.31 -5.07 -10.56
C TYR A 148 -11.09 -6.05 -9.40
N PHE A 149 -11.97 -6.09 -8.40
CA PHE A 149 -11.77 -6.91 -7.21
C PHE A 149 -11.62 -8.41 -7.53
N ASP A 150 -12.45 -8.93 -8.43
CA ASP A 150 -12.36 -10.35 -8.80
C ASP A 150 -11.02 -10.68 -9.48
N GLN A 151 -10.49 -9.77 -10.29
CA GLN A 151 -9.15 -9.92 -10.89
C GLN A 151 -8.05 -9.84 -9.82
N ILE A 152 -8.17 -8.91 -8.84
CA ILE A 152 -7.19 -8.78 -7.75
C ILE A 152 -7.18 -10.05 -6.90
N MET A 153 -8.33 -10.62 -6.59
CA MET A 153 -8.44 -11.83 -5.77
C MET A 153 -7.87 -13.09 -6.44
N THR A 154 -7.57 -13.07 -7.75
CA THR A 154 -6.87 -14.17 -8.43
C THR A 154 -5.35 -14.02 -8.47
N LEU A 155 -4.79 -12.94 -7.92
CA LEU A 155 -3.34 -12.71 -7.91
C LEU A 155 -2.63 -13.73 -7.01
N THR A 156 -1.47 -14.19 -7.46
CA THR A 156 -0.58 -15.11 -6.75
C THR A 156 0.88 -14.75 -6.99
N GLY A 157 1.77 -15.28 -6.17
CA GLY A 157 3.21 -15.08 -6.31
C GLY A 157 3.63 -13.61 -6.14
N GLU A 158 4.74 -13.25 -6.76
CA GLU A 158 5.30 -11.90 -6.69
C GLU A 158 4.57 -10.86 -7.58
N LYS A 159 3.57 -11.31 -8.35
CA LYS A 159 2.82 -10.45 -9.27
C LYS A 159 1.74 -9.69 -8.50
N GLY A 160 2.07 -8.45 -8.10
CA GLY A 160 1.11 -7.55 -7.44
C GLY A 160 0.18 -6.80 -8.41
N ALA A 161 -0.44 -5.73 -7.90
CA ALA A 161 -1.42 -4.89 -8.60
C ALA A 161 -1.01 -4.39 -9.99
N ARG A 162 0.30 -4.24 -10.24
CA ARG A 162 0.86 -3.76 -11.51
C ARG A 162 0.50 -4.63 -12.72
N VAL A 163 0.24 -5.91 -12.51
CA VAL A 163 -0.18 -6.81 -13.61
C VAL A 163 -1.56 -6.43 -14.13
N ILE A 164 -2.48 -6.08 -13.22
CA ILE A 164 -3.83 -5.65 -13.58
C ILE A 164 -3.77 -4.30 -14.28
N LEU A 165 -2.98 -3.36 -13.75
CA LEU A 165 -2.75 -2.06 -14.38
C LEU A 165 -2.29 -2.22 -15.84
N LYS A 166 -1.26 -3.03 -16.08
CA LYS A 166 -0.71 -3.25 -17.42
C LYS A 166 -1.72 -3.81 -18.43
N LYS A 167 -2.67 -4.62 -17.96
CA LYS A 167 -3.71 -5.22 -18.81
C LYS A 167 -4.86 -4.27 -19.12
N ASN A 168 -4.98 -3.16 -18.37
CA ASN A 168 -6.13 -2.26 -18.43
C ASN A 168 -5.65 -0.79 -18.49
N MET A 169 -4.56 -0.51 -19.20
CA MET A 169 -3.98 0.84 -19.30
C MET A 169 -4.94 1.85 -19.91
N GLU A 170 -5.85 1.41 -20.76
CA GLU A 170 -6.89 2.24 -21.39
C GLU A 170 -7.87 2.85 -20.35
N ASN A 171 -8.02 2.22 -19.20
CA ASN A 171 -8.86 2.68 -18.08
C ASN A 171 -8.05 3.39 -16.99
N ALA A 172 -6.74 3.58 -17.20
CA ALA A 172 -5.85 4.13 -16.21
C ALA A 172 -5.66 5.64 -16.34
N THR A 173 -5.80 6.33 -15.22
CA THR A 173 -5.36 7.72 -15.04
C THR A 173 -4.05 7.69 -14.25
N LEU A 174 -2.97 8.26 -14.80
CA LEU A 174 -1.68 8.32 -14.15
C LEU A 174 -1.52 9.65 -13.39
N ILE A 175 -1.05 9.57 -12.15
CA ILE A 175 -0.72 10.75 -11.34
C ILE A 175 0.80 10.74 -11.13
N ASN A 176 1.45 11.79 -11.59
CA ASN A 176 2.88 11.95 -11.35
C ASN A 176 3.15 12.01 -9.83
N ALA A 177 3.99 11.10 -9.36
CA ALA A 177 4.48 10.99 -7.98
C ALA A 177 5.97 11.35 -7.89
N GLY A 178 6.59 11.72 -9.02
CA GLY A 178 7.99 12.11 -9.09
C GLY A 178 8.92 11.01 -8.60
N ASN A 179 9.85 11.41 -7.73
CA ASN A 179 10.80 10.49 -7.09
C ASN A 179 10.28 9.89 -5.76
N SER A 180 8.99 10.05 -5.43
CA SER A 180 8.44 9.52 -4.16
C SER A 180 8.21 8.00 -4.18
N LEU A 181 8.21 7.37 -5.36
CA LEU A 181 7.99 5.94 -5.52
C LEU A 181 9.26 5.09 -5.33
N VAL A 182 10.24 5.59 -4.62
CA VAL A 182 11.48 4.84 -4.35
C VAL A 182 11.21 3.79 -3.27
N ASP A 183 11.45 2.51 -3.62
CA ASP A 183 11.36 1.39 -2.70
C ASP A 183 12.59 1.35 -1.78
N MET A 184 12.35 1.32 -0.48
CA MET A 184 13.38 1.23 0.57
C MET A 184 13.71 -0.25 0.85
N ASP A 185 14.50 -0.85 -0.03
CA ASP A 185 14.73 -2.30 -0.05
C ASP A 185 16.08 -2.76 0.52
N THR A 186 17.01 -1.83 0.71
CA THR A 186 18.37 -2.15 1.20
C THR A 186 18.83 -1.15 2.26
N PRO A 187 19.77 -1.55 3.16
CA PRO A 187 20.33 -0.65 4.17
C PRO A 187 20.94 0.64 3.60
N ASN A 188 21.54 0.56 2.43
CA ASN A 188 22.12 1.75 1.78
C ASN A 188 21.05 2.73 1.30
N ILE A 189 19.97 2.23 0.69
CA ILE A 189 18.84 3.06 0.28
C ILE A 189 18.19 3.67 1.52
N TYR A 190 17.96 2.87 2.57
CA TYR A 190 17.42 3.37 3.83
C TYR A 190 18.24 4.53 4.39
N LYS A 191 19.56 4.36 4.57
CA LYS A 191 20.44 5.41 5.10
C LYS A 191 20.36 6.72 4.28
N LYS A 192 20.36 6.58 2.94
CA LYS A 192 20.23 7.72 2.02
C LYS A 192 18.89 8.44 2.16
N LEU A 193 17.79 7.69 2.20
CA LEU A 193 16.44 8.28 2.34
C LEU A 193 16.25 8.88 3.74
N PHE A 194 16.67 8.16 4.78
CA PHE A 194 16.56 8.62 6.18
C PHE A 194 17.28 9.94 6.39
N SER A 195 18.54 10.05 5.96
CA SER A 195 19.34 11.28 6.16
C SER A 195 18.77 12.50 5.42
N LYS A 196 18.11 12.28 4.28
CA LYS A 196 17.63 13.37 3.43
C LYS A 196 16.18 13.77 3.70
N PHE A 197 15.31 12.80 4.03
CA PHE A 197 13.86 12.98 4.00
C PHE A 197 13.14 12.58 5.29
N SER A 198 13.79 11.92 6.28
CA SER A 198 13.07 11.56 7.48
C SER A 198 12.64 12.80 8.26
N PRO A 199 11.41 12.85 8.80
CA PRO A 199 10.97 13.96 9.64
C PRO A 199 11.91 14.14 10.85
N ARG A 200 12.17 15.38 11.23
CA ARG A 200 12.94 15.72 12.44
C ARG A 200 12.10 15.59 13.70
#